data_4eb15076ce9963fd25693279ac1c2ef1
#
_entry.id   4eb15076ce9963fd25693279ac1c2ef1
#
_cell.length_a   1.000
_cell.length_b   1.000
_cell.length_c   1.000
_cell.angle_alpha   90.00
_cell.angle_beta   90.00
_cell.angle_gamma   90.00
#
_symmetry.space_group_name_H-M   'P 1'
#
loop_
_entity.id
_entity.type
_entity.pdbx_description
1 polymer ?
#
loop_
_entity_poly.entity_id
_entity_poly.type
_entity_poly.pdbx_seq_one_letter_code
_entity_poly.pdbx_strand_id
1 'polypeptide(L)'
;MKRIAAFCAALCLLFTAALAEDEIIEDVLLDDEEAETAETLPAETSGAVFTPSYGSPYESAPGASSYWTLPMDITDEAAVWKMLMEPITVVDIGKKSGEKVQAYLYAEPDTESKKIGVVTCESQGVRIIEELGNGWTRVECYSSSFHDTKVKAWNLLVCGYIKSSYLKKVEPNPDFGIVIDKLTQRLYLFQDGKLLSTLLCSTGITMWNGKKYQPYNETRSGEFLLMSKVGVLKSDRMLCDMAIRFNSGDMIHEVPHVLNADGSKNYKSTEPKLGTKCSHGCIRVQRFKTPEGVNMGWIYGRIKSKSKVKIVIWEDWQGRQLPVPDPDTVLYYNENGKGNYYHRTARCNCAPSVTFSPFSYSRLDEQPFSSLEPCPWCVPERRPSEIEEINQLYAEGGDHNELLTELRAEYYEYLEQ
;
A
#
# COMPACT_ATOMS: atom_id res chain seq x y z
N MET A 1 29.25 8.41 -3.14
CA MET A 1 28.16 9.29 -2.69
C MET A 1 27.60 10.15 -3.84
N LYS A 2 28.31 11.13 -4.43
CA LYS A 2 27.75 12.00 -5.50
C LYS A 2 27.34 11.29 -6.82
N ARG A 3 27.81 10.09 -7.11
CA ARG A 3 27.49 9.34 -8.34
C ARG A 3 26.24 8.46 -8.19
N ILE A 4 25.91 7.98 -7.01
CA ILE A 4 24.73 7.16 -6.72
C ILE A 4 23.48 8.03 -6.68
N ALA A 5 23.55 9.20 -6.02
CA ALA A 5 22.48 10.18 -6.05
C ALA A 5 22.15 10.67 -7.48
N ALA A 6 23.18 10.75 -8.36
CA ALA A 6 22.97 11.09 -9.76
C ALA A 6 22.29 9.96 -10.56
N PHE A 7 22.45 8.70 -10.17
CA PHE A 7 21.83 7.58 -10.86
C PHE A 7 20.34 7.43 -10.47
N CYS A 8 20.01 7.58 -9.19
CA CYS A 8 18.61 7.65 -8.74
C CYS A 8 17.88 8.86 -9.33
N ALA A 9 18.55 10.03 -9.35
CA ALA A 9 18.01 11.22 -10.02
C ALA A 9 17.89 11.05 -11.54
N ALA A 10 18.82 10.31 -12.18
CA ALA A 10 18.76 10.04 -13.62
C ALA A 10 17.67 9.02 -13.97
N LEU A 11 17.42 8.03 -13.12
CA LEU A 11 16.31 7.10 -13.30
C LEU A 11 14.96 7.81 -13.09
N CYS A 12 14.85 8.65 -12.08
CA CYS A 12 13.69 9.53 -11.90
C CYS A 12 13.53 10.52 -13.07
N LEU A 13 14.64 11.12 -13.57
CA LEU A 13 14.59 12.08 -14.68
C LEU A 13 14.26 11.43 -16.03
N LEU A 14 14.68 10.20 -16.28
CA LEU A 14 14.27 9.47 -17.48
C LEU A 14 12.79 9.07 -17.44
N PHE A 15 12.24 8.81 -16.24
CA PHE A 15 10.81 8.59 -16.06
C PHE A 15 9.98 9.88 -16.07
N THR A 16 10.55 11.01 -15.61
CA THR A 16 9.84 12.31 -15.63
C THR A 16 9.68 12.88 -17.03
N ALA A 17 10.59 12.62 -17.96
CA ALA A 17 10.46 13.06 -19.35
C ALA A 17 9.31 12.36 -20.10
N ALA A 18 8.90 11.17 -19.66
CA ALA A 18 7.73 10.46 -20.19
C ALA A 18 6.42 10.77 -19.45
N LEU A 19 6.49 11.46 -18.29
CA LEU A 19 5.34 11.78 -17.42
C LEU A 19 4.95 13.27 -17.47
N ALA A 20 5.64 14.08 -18.27
CA ALA A 20 5.37 15.52 -18.35
C ALA A 20 4.00 15.88 -18.99
N GLU A 21 3.19 14.88 -19.35
CA GLU A 21 1.84 15.07 -19.90
C GLU A 21 0.71 14.54 -18.99
N ASP A 22 1.01 14.01 -17.79
CA ASP A 22 -0.02 13.65 -16.82
C ASP A 22 -0.40 14.91 -16.01
N GLU A 23 -1.27 15.74 -16.58
CA GLU A 23 -1.89 16.86 -15.86
C GLU A 23 -2.77 16.34 -14.70
N ILE A 24 -2.65 17.02 -13.62
CA ILE A 24 -3.21 16.92 -12.28
C ILE A 24 -4.72 16.75 -12.33
N ILE A 25 -5.22 15.80 -11.53
CA ILE A 25 -6.61 15.80 -11.10
C ILE A 25 -6.80 17.06 -10.25
N GLU A 26 -7.50 18.05 -10.75
CA GLU A 26 -8.12 19.06 -9.91
C GLU A 26 -9.25 18.36 -9.14
N ASP A 27 -8.91 17.81 -7.99
CA ASP A 27 -9.92 17.51 -7.00
C ASP A 27 -10.49 18.83 -6.52
N VAL A 28 -11.81 18.92 -6.57
CA VAL A 28 -12.63 20.01 -6.11
C VAL A 28 -12.07 20.55 -4.79
N LEU A 29 -11.43 21.69 -4.86
CA LEU A 29 -11.08 22.50 -3.71
C LEU A 29 -12.37 22.86 -2.99
N LEU A 30 -12.54 22.33 -1.80
CA LEU A 30 -13.54 22.85 -0.88
C LEU A 30 -13.02 24.16 -0.33
N ASP A 31 -13.86 25.18 -0.46
CA ASP A 31 -13.62 26.55 -0.09
C ASP A 31 -12.95 26.71 1.28
N ASP A 32 -11.89 27.49 1.28
CA ASP A 32 -11.29 28.06 2.47
C ASP A 32 -12.25 29.09 3.08
N GLU A 33 -12.74 28.84 4.28
CA GLU A 33 -13.04 29.93 5.22
C GLU A 33 -12.96 29.46 6.67
N GLU A 34 -12.20 30.22 7.41
CA GLU A 34 -12.12 30.59 8.81
C GLU A 34 -10.80 30.23 9.50
N ALA A 35 -10.00 31.27 9.65
CA ALA A 35 -8.85 31.32 10.55
C ALA A 35 -9.34 31.46 11.98
N GLU A 36 -9.14 30.43 12.82
CA GLU A 36 -9.26 30.54 14.27
C GLU A 36 -7.89 30.77 14.92
N THR A 37 -7.91 31.68 15.86
CA THR A 37 -6.78 32.21 16.61
C THR A 37 -6.15 31.17 17.54
N ALA A 38 -4.82 31.18 17.61
CA ALA A 38 -4.01 30.35 18.48
C ALA A 38 -4.30 30.59 19.97
N GLU A 39 -4.65 29.52 20.71
CA GLU A 39 -4.66 29.53 22.17
C GLU A 39 -3.53 28.64 22.70
N THR A 40 -2.90 29.13 23.76
CA THR A 40 -1.76 28.56 24.47
C THR A 40 -2.10 27.29 25.23
N LEU A 41 -1.20 26.30 25.17
CA LEU A 41 -1.29 24.99 25.82
C LEU A 41 -1.24 25.08 27.36
N PRO A 42 -2.05 24.29 28.09
CA PRO A 42 -1.87 24.08 29.53
C PRO A 42 -0.84 22.98 29.83
N ALA A 43 -0.20 23.16 30.99
CA ALA A 43 0.89 22.36 31.50
C ALA A 43 0.51 20.90 31.82
N GLU A 44 1.49 20.04 31.76
CA GLU A 44 1.56 18.60 31.97
C GLU A 44 0.74 18.04 33.12
N THR A 45 -0.08 17.01 32.81
CA THR A 45 -0.56 16.02 33.78
C THR A 45 0.05 14.66 33.47
N SER A 46 0.64 14.04 34.49
CA SER A 46 1.41 12.79 34.42
C SER A 46 0.52 11.58 34.06
N GLY A 47 0.41 11.29 32.78
CA GLY A 47 0.03 9.97 32.26
C GLY A 47 1.28 9.27 31.76
N ALA A 48 1.29 7.95 31.71
CA ALA A 48 2.43 7.14 31.29
C ALA A 48 3.08 7.75 30.04
N VAL A 49 4.33 8.19 30.19
CA VAL A 49 5.09 8.86 29.12
C VAL A 49 5.32 7.85 28.01
N PHE A 50 4.59 8.02 26.92
CA PHE A 50 4.92 7.35 25.67
C PHE A 50 6.26 7.93 25.21
N THR A 51 7.31 7.11 25.23
CA THR A 51 8.62 7.53 24.70
C THR A 51 8.54 7.41 23.18
N PRO A 52 8.61 8.52 22.43
CA PRO A 52 8.57 8.45 20.97
C PRO A 52 9.81 7.71 20.49
N SER A 53 9.60 6.70 19.67
CA SER A 53 10.68 6.01 18.99
C SER A 53 10.93 6.57 17.59
N TYR A 54 10.13 7.55 17.13
CA TYR A 54 10.16 8.02 15.75
C TYR A 54 9.54 9.42 15.62
N GLY A 55 10.32 10.44 15.35
CA GLY A 55 9.96 11.81 14.98
C GLY A 55 8.95 12.60 15.84
N SER A 56 8.01 11.96 16.50
CA SER A 56 6.93 12.58 17.26
C SER A 56 6.53 11.73 18.47
N PRO A 57 6.07 12.34 19.60
CA PRO A 57 5.57 11.62 20.76
C PRO A 57 4.33 10.75 20.47
N TYR A 58 3.66 10.99 19.36
CA TYR A 58 2.45 10.26 18.95
C TYR A 58 2.69 9.26 17.82
N GLU A 59 3.92 9.18 17.31
CA GLU A 59 4.30 8.31 16.22
C GLU A 59 4.97 7.05 16.74
N SER A 60 4.52 5.88 16.27
CA SER A 60 5.20 4.61 16.49
C SER A 60 6.15 4.32 15.34
N ALA A 61 7.32 3.76 15.64
CA ALA A 61 8.24 3.29 14.59
C ALA A 61 7.58 2.17 13.77
N PRO A 62 7.68 2.19 12.44
CA PRO A 62 7.27 1.08 11.61
C PRO A 62 7.97 -0.21 12.06
N GLY A 63 7.22 -1.31 12.13
CA GLY A 63 7.73 -2.60 12.62
C GLY A 63 7.89 -2.73 14.13
N ALA A 64 7.85 -1.64 14.90
CA ALA A 64 7.82 -1.69 16.38
C ALA A 64 6.43 -2.09 16.89
N SER A 65 5.38 -1.71 16.18
CA SER A 65 4.03 -2.14 16.46
C SER A 65 3.70 -3.40 15.64
N SER A 66 3.16 -4.38 16.31
CA SER A 66 2.77 -5.65 15.71
C SER A 66 1.26 -5.83 15.66
N TYR A 67 0.50 -4.75 15.60
CA TYR A 67 -0.93 -4.87 15.70
C TYR A 67 -1.58 -5.63 14.53
N TRP A 68 -0.93 -5.67 13.37
CA TRP A 68 -1.23 -6.61 12.29
C TRP A 68 -0.05 -7.56 12.01
N THR A 69 0.82 -7.76 12.98
CA THR A 69 1.96 -8.69 12.94
C THR A 69 2.85 -8.46 11.71
N LEU A 70 3.45 -7.25 11.60
CA LEU A 70 4.25 -6.82 10.47
C LEU A 70 5.77 -6.92 10.71
N PRO A 71 6.53 -7.26 9.66
CA PRO A 71 6.14 -8.14 8.57
C PRO A 71 6.11 -9.57 9.08
N MET A 72 5.09 -10.29 8.69
CA MET A 72 4.92 -11.71 8.98
C MET A 72 5.60 -12.51 7.86
N ASP A 73 6.05 -13.73 8.18
CA ASP A 73 6.49 -14.66 7.15
C ASP A 73 5.28 -15.04 6.26
N ILE A 74 5.32 -14.60 5.01
CA ILE A 74 4.22 -14.86 4.07
C ILE A 74 4.04 -16.34 3.75
N THR A 75 5.04 -17.18 4.03
CA THR A 75 5.00 -18.62 3.83
C THR A 75 4.36 -19.37 5.01
N ASP A 76 4.23 -18.71 6.18
CA ASP A 76 3.42 -19.25 7.28
C ASP A 76 1.93 -19.00 7.01
N GLU A 77 1.38 -19.81 6.11
CA GLU A 77 0.00 -19.68 5.64
C GLU A 77 -1.01 -19.69 6.79
N ALA A 78 -0.77 -20.47 7.83
CA ALA A 78 -1.69 -20.58 8.96
C ALA A 78 -1.72 -19.29 9.79
N ALA A 79 -0.56 -18.70 10.06
CA ALA A 79 -0.46 -17.44 10.79
C ALA A 79 -1.04 -16.28 9.97
N VAL A 80 -0.75 -16.21 8.66
CA VAL A 80 -1.30 -15.18 7.77
C VAL A 80 -2.81 -15.31 7.67
N TRP A 81 -3.34 -16.52 7.48
CA TRP A 81 -4.79 -16.74 7.44
C TRP A 81 -5.48 -16.34 8.73
N LYS A 82 -4.90 -16.72 9.87
CA LYS A 82 -5.40 -16.29 11.19
C LYS A 82 -5.48 -14.78 11.28
N MET A 83 -4.42 -14.06 10.93
CA MET A 83 -4.38 -12.58 10.90
C MET A 83 -5.48 -12.00 10.00
N LEU A 84 -5.68 -12.56 8.81
CA LEU A 84 -6.70 -12.10 7.86
C LEU A 84 -8.13 -12.33 8.37
N MET A 85 -8.35 -13.39 9.15
CA MET A 85 -9.67 -13.75 9.68
C MET A 85 -9.95 -13.19 11.07
N GLU A 86 -8.96 -12.60 11.75
CA GLU A 86 -9.19 -11.91 13.01
C GLU A 86 -10.12 -10.70 12.82
N PRO A 87 -11.06 -10.46 13.78
CA PRO A 87 -11.92 -9.29 13.74
C PRO A 87 -11.14 -8.00 13.65
N ILE A 88 -11.60 -7.08 12.82
CA ILE A 88 -11.04 -5.73 12.69
C ILE A 88 -11.85 -4.74 13.54
N THR A 89 -11.17 -3.90 14.30
CA THR A 89 -11.82 -2.79 14.99
C THR A 89 -11.81 -1.56 14.09
N VAL A 90 -12.98 -1.10 13.67
CA VAL A 90 -13.16 0.10 12.83
C VAL A 90 -13.79 1.23 13.62
N VAL A 91 -13.67 2.45 13.09
CA VAL A 91 -14.30 3.65 13.67
C VAL A 91 -15.63 3.89 12.95
N ASP A 92 -16.74 3.99 13.71
CA ASP A 92 -18.08 4.31 13.20
C ASP A 92 -18.67 5.46 14.05
N ILE A 93 -18.76 6.65 13.46
CA ILE A 93 -19.26 7.86 14.15
C ILE A 93 -20.76 8.07 13.94
N GLY A 94 -21.49 7.07 13.41
CA GLY A 94 -22.94 7.12 13.25
C GLY A 94 -23.45 8.11 12.20
N LYS A 95 -22.59 8.75 11.42
CA LYS A 95 -22.99 9.56 10.27
C LYS A 95 -23.30 8.62 9.12
N LYS A 96 -24.31 8.97 8.30
CA LYS A 96 -24.58 8.20 7.06
C LYS A 96 -23.26 8.11 6.31
N SER A 97 -22.79 6.89 6.13
CA SER A 97 -21.52 6.57 5.52
C SER A 97 -21.44 7.22 4.14
N GLY A 98 -20.64 8.24 4.06
CA GLY A 98 -20.05 8.66 2.81
C GLY A 98 -18.62 8.13 2.81
N GLU A 99 -18.13 7.72 1.67
CA GLU A 99 -16.78 7.18 1.46
C GLU A 99 -15.64 8.13 1.91
N LYS A 100 -16.00 9.33 2.37
CA LYS A 100 -15.11 10.41 2.84
C LYS A 100 -15.28 10.73 4.34
N VAL A 101 -16.01 9.89 5.09
CA VAL A 101 -16.22 10.14 6.51
C VAL A 101 -14.97 9.74 7.27
N GLN A 102 -14.40 10.71 7.99
CA GLN A 102 -13.18 10.54 8.79
C GLN A 102 -13.43 10.94 10.23
N ALA A 103 -12.67 10.35 11.13
CA ALA A 103 -12.61 10.73 12.55
C ALA A 103 -11.20 11.16 12.93
N TYR A 104 -11.08 12.03 13.93
CA TYR A 104 -9.79 12.47 14.44
C TYR A 104 -9.31 11.57 15.59
N LEU A 105 -7.99 11.40 15.66
CA LEU A 105 -7.28 10.97 16.85
C LEU A 105 -6.78 12.21 17.59
N TYR A 106 -6.96 12.22 18.90
CA TYR A 106 -6.62 13.33 19.76
C TYR A 106 -5.38 13.04 20.60
N ALA A 107 -4.62 14.07 20.94
CA ALA A 107 -3.43 13.97 21.78
C ALA A 107 -3.76 13.53 23.22
N GLU A 108 -4.91 13.97 23.71
CA GLU A 108 -5.44 13.66 25.04
C GLU A 108 -6.88 13.13 24.92
N PRO A 109 -7.45 12.48 25.96
CA PRO A 109 -8.82 11.99 25.94
C PRO A 109 -9.86 13.13 26.09
N ASP A 110 -9.75 14.12 25.22
CA ASP A 110 -10.58 15.31 25.14
C ASP A 110 -10.72 15.77 23.68
N THR A 111 -11.93 16.17 23.28
CA THR A 111 -12.21 16.70 21.91
C THR A 111 -11.60 18.08 21.67
N GLU A 112 -11.29 18.83 22.71
CA GLU A 112 -10.64 20.14 22.62
C GLU A 112 -9.11 20.03 22.53
N SER A 113 -8.58 18.85 22.76
CA SER A 113 -7.14 18.63 22.63
C SER A 113 -6.71 18.57 21.16
N LYS A 114 -5.41 18.69 20.93
CA LYS A 114 -4.83 18.68 19.57
C LYS A 114 -5.20 17.44 18.78
N LYS A 115 -5.62 17.61 17.54
CA LYS A 115 -5.83 16.53 16.57
C LYS A 115 -4.49 16.08 16.02
N ILE A 116 -4.12 14.82 16.25
CA ILE A 116 -2.80 14.29 15.90
C ILE A 116 -2.84 13.25 14.77
N GLY A 117 -4.02 12.81 14.40
CA GLY A 117 -4.19 11.81 13.34
C GLY A 117 -5.61 11.79 12.81
N VAL A 118 -5.79 11.11 11.69
CA VAL A 118 -7.08 10.94 11.02
C VAL A 118 -7.26 9.48 10.64
N VAL A 119 -8.46 8.95 10.88
CA VAL A 119 -8.82 7.57 10.51
C VAL A 119 -10.06 7.57 9.62
N THR A 120 -10.05 6.77 8.56
CA THR A 120 -11.20 6.61 7.67
C THR A 120 -12.24 5.70 8.34
N CYS A 121 -13.46 6.21 8.49
CA CYS A 121 -14.55 5.48 9.15
C CYS A 121 -15.01 4.25 8.34
N GLU A 122 -15.49 3.23 9.07
CA GLU A 122 -16.08 1.96 8.59
C GLU A 122 -15.13 1.01 7.83
N SER A 123 -14.03 1.48 7.29
CA SER A 123 -13.13 0.63 6.48
C SER A 123 -11.74 0.44 7.05
N GLN A 124 -11.18 1.46 7.70
CA GLN A 124 -9.83 1.41 8.26
C GLN A 124 -9.84 0.82 9.67
N GLY A 125 -8.96 -0.14 9.90
CA GLY A 125 -8.73 -0.74 11.21
C GLY A 125 -7.91 0.15 12.13
N VAL A 126 -8.17 0.01 13.43
CA VAL A 126 -7.37 0.58 14.51
C VAL A 126 -7.04 -0.50 15.53
N ARG A 127 -5.85 -0.44 16.09
CA ARG A 127 -5.45 -1.27 17.23
C ARG A 127 -5.82 -0.59 18.53
N ILE A 128 -6.51 -1.30 19.43
CA ILE A 128 -6.75 -0.83 20.78
C ILE A 128 -5.47 -1.02 21.60
N ILE A 129 -4.97 0.06 22.18
CA ILE A 129 -3.81 0.06 23.09
C ILE A 129 -4.29 0.02 24.53
N GLU A 130 -5.28 0.84 24.87
CA GLU A 130 -5.77 0.97 26.25
C GLU A 130 -7.20 1.52 26.26
N GLU A 131 -8.08 0.90 27.05
CA GLU A 131 -9.41 1.42 27.36
C GLU A 131 -9.37 2.15 28.70
N LEU A 132 -9.63 3.47 28.70
CA LEU A 132 -9.49 4.29 29.91
C LEU A 132 -10.65 4.19 30.88
N GLY A 133 -11.77 3.56 30.51
CA GLY A 133 -12.98 3.44 31.37
C GLY A 133 -13.79 4.73 31.52
N ASN A 134 -13.33 5.87 31.00
CA ASN A 134 -13.98 7.18 31.04
C ASN A 134 -14.70 7.56 29.75
N GLY A 135 -14.89 6.60 28.83
CA GLY A 135 -15.49 6.81 27.51
C GLY A 135 -14.49 7.09 26.40
N TRP A 136 -13.21 7.01 26.70
CA TRP A 136 -12.11 7.15 25.76
C TRP A 136 -11.26 5.90 25.67
N THR A 137 -10.72 5.67 24.49
CA THR A 137 -9.80 4.55 24.17
C THR A 137 -8.60 5.11 23.46
N ARG A 138 -7.40 4.69 23.85
CA ARG A 138 -6.16 4.93 23.16
C ARG A 138 -6.01 3.89 22.06
N VAL A 139 -5.81 4.34 20.83
CA VAL A 139 -5.71 3.48 19.65
C VAL A 139 -4.48 3.85 18.82
N GLU A 140 -4.03 2.91 18.00
CA GLU A 140 -2.96 3.08 17.04
C GLU A 140 -3.44 2.70 15.65
N CYS A 141 -3.11 3.52 14.65
CA CYS A 141 -3.33 3.22 13.23
C CYS A 141 -2.45 4.10 12.34
N TYR A 142 -2.30 3.74 11.07
CA TYR A 142 -1.76 4.67 10.08
C TYR A 142 -2.76 5.79 9.81
N SER A 143 -2.32 7.03 9.98
CA SER A 143 -3.17 8.20 9.73
C SER A 143 -3.49 8.33 8.24
N SER A 144 -4.75 8.63 7.95
CA SER A 144 -5.30 8.71 6.60
C SER A 144 -5.77 10.14 6.29
N SER A 145 -4.86 11.08 6.20
CA SER A 145 -5.16 12.51 6.06
C SER A 145 -5.44 12.98 4.63
N PHE A 146 -5.88 12.10 3.74
CA PHE A 146 -6.16 12.43 2.34
C PHE A 146 -7.17 13.59 2.16
N HIS A 147 -8.22 13.64 3.00
CA HIS A 147 -9.25 14.68 2.94
C HIS A 147 -9.12 15.74 4.04
N ASP A 148 -8.11 15.67 4.89
CA ASP A 148 -7.83 16.66 5.91
C ASP A 148 -6.36 17.05 5.88
N THR A 149 -6.10 18.15 5.23
CA THR A 149 -4.74 18.71 5.09
C THR A 149 -4.26 19.43 6.35
N LYS A 150 -5.13 19.67 7.34
CA LYS A 150 -4.79 20.42 8.56
C LYS A 150 -3.86 19.58 9.46
N VAL A 151 -4.15 18.29 9.63
CA VAL A 151 -3.34 17.41 10.50
C VAL A 151 -2.01 16.99 9.86
N LYS A 152 -1.95 16.83 8.54
CA LYS A 152 -0.74 16.48 7.75
C LYS A 152 0.00 15.20 8.17
N ALA A 153 -0.62 14.33 8.93
CA ALA A 153 -0.05 13.05 9.39
C ALA A 153 -0.17 11.97 8.29
N TRP A 154 0.41 12.20 7.12
CA TRP A 154 0.27 11.32 5.97
C TRP A 154 1.03 10.00 6.14
N ASN A 155 0.30 8.90 6.15
CA ASN A 155 0.82 7.54 6.28
C ASN A 155 1.78 7.33 7.48
N LEU A 156 1.54 8.06 8.57
CA LEU A 156 2.23 7.88 9.83
C LEU A 156 1.47 6.91 10.73
N LEU A 157 2.20 6.03 11.40
CA LEU A 157 1.66 5.18 12.44
C LEU A 157 1.49 6.02 13.72
N VAL A 158 0.26 6.45 14.01
CA VAL A 158 -0.05 7.39 15.08
C VAL A 158 -0.80 6.70 16.20
N CYS A 159 -0.42 7.00 17.43
CA CYS A 159 -1.07 6.56 18.64
C CYS A 159 -1.77 7.74 19.32
N GLY A 160 -3.10 7.68 19.46
CA GLY A 160 -3.91 8.78 19.99
C GLY A 160 -5.23 8.30 20.58
N TYR A 161 -6.03 9.24 21.08
CA TYR A 161 -7.29 8.96 21.74
C TYR A 161 -8.49 9.16 20.83
N ILE A 162 -9.49 8.30 21.01
CA ILE A 162 -10.78 8.38 20.34
C ILE A 162 -11.90 7.98 21.30
N LYS A 163 -13.14 8.45 21.07
CA LYS A 163 -14.29 8.04 21.89
C LYS A 163 -14.54 6.54 21.74
N SER A 164 -14.60 5.81 22.85
CA SER A 164 -14.85 4.35 22.88
C SER A 164 -16.15 3.97 22.18
N SER A 165 -17.16 4.85 22.23
CA SER A 165 -18.47 4.64 21.58
C SER A 165 -18.39 4.61 20.04
N TYR A 166 -17.29 5.05 19.45
CA TYR A 166 -17.07 5.00 18.01
C TYR A 166 -16.44 3.69 17.53
N LEU A 167 -15.90 2.89 18.46
CA LEU A 167 -15.20 1.66 18.12
C LEU A 167 -16.18 0.50 17.91
N LYS A 168 -16.02 -0.20 16.80
CA LYS A 168 -16.87 -1.32 16.41
C LYS A 168 -16.04 -2.47 15.87
N LYS A 169 -16.21 -3.66 16.44
CA LYS A 169 -15.64 -4.89 15.90
C LYS A 169 -16.45 -5.37 14.71
N VAL A 170 -15.75 -5.77 13.64
CA VAL A 170 -16.32 -6.30 12.42
C VAL A 170 -15.62 -7.61 12.08
N GLU A 171 -16.40 -8.68 11.90
CA GLU A 171 -15.89 -9.95 11.42
C GLU A 171 -15.59 -9.85 9.93
N PRO A 172 -14.37 -10.21 9.48
CA PRO A 172 -14.06 -10.29 8.06
C PRO A 172 -14.89 -11.35 7.34
N ASN A 173 -15.09 -11.14 6.04
CA ASN A 173 -15.66 -12.17 5.19
C ASN A 173 -14.67 -13.34 5.06
N PRO A 174 -15.08 -14.60 5.35
CA PRO A 174 -14.18 -15.74 5.32
C PRO A 174 -13.88 -16.29 3.92
N ASP A 175 -14.48 -15.74 2.85
CA ASP A 175 -14.29 -16.26 1.48
C ASP A 175 -12.82 -16.19 1.04
N PHE A 176 -12.14 -15.07 1.32
CA PHE A 176 -10.73 -14.85 1.04
C PHE A 176 -10.23 -13.60 1.75
N GLY A 177 -8.91 -13.47 1.84
CA GLY A 177 -8.23 -12.27 2.36
C GLY A 177 -7.06 -11.89 1.48
N ILE A 178 -6.61 -10.65 1.58
CA ILE A 178 -5.54 -10.08 0.74
C ILE A 178 -4.45 -9.49 1.63
N VAL A 179 -3.19 -9.79 1.30
CA VAL A 179 -2.03 -9.06 1.80
C VAL A 179 -1.39 -8.32 0.64
N ILE A 180 -1.14 -7.02 0.81
CA ILE A 180 -0.33 -6.21 -0.09
C ILE A 180 1.00 -5.93 0.60
N ASP A 181 2.08 -6.26 -0.04
CA ASP A 181 3.41 -5.94 0.45
C ASP A 181 4.04 -4.83 -0.38
N LYS A 182 4.20 -3.65 0.21
CA LYS A 182 4.75 -2.46 -0.44
C LYS A 182 6.23 -2.62 -0.81
N LEU A 183 7.00 -3.44 -0.07
CA LEU A 183 8.39 -3.71 -0.40
C LEU A 183 8.51 -4.62 -1.62
N THR A 184 7.76 -5.72 -1.64
CA THR A 184 7.82 -6.70 -2.74
C THR A 184 7.01 -6.28 -3.96
N GLN A 185 6.08 -5.32 -3.81
CA GLN A 185 5.08 -4.96 -4.83
C GLN A 185 4.30 -6.19 -5.31
N ARG A 186 3.87 -7.00 -4.33
CA ARG A 186 3.07 -8.21 -4.55
C ARG A 186 1.76 -8.15 -3.79
N LEU A 187 0.75 -8.73 -4.41
CA LEU A 187 -0.53 -9.06 -3.80
C LEU A 187 -0.56 -10.56 -3.56
N TYR A 188 -0.71 -10.95 -2.31
CA TYR A 188 -0.89 -12.34 -1.90
C TYR A 188 -2.36 -12.56 -1.56
N LEU A 189 -3.00 -13.47 -2.27
CA LEU A 189 -4.40 -13.81 -2.07
C LEU A 189 -4.51 -15.15 -1.36
N PHE A 190 -5.13 -15.14 -0.18
CA PHE A 190 -5.36 -16.31 0.64
C PHE A 190 -6.82 -16.73 0.58
N GLN A 191 -7.04 -18.04 0.48
CA GLN A 191 -8.36 -18.65 0.53
C GLN A 191 -8.27 -19.99 1.28
N ASP A 192 -9.26 -20.30 2.12
CA ASP A 192 -9.35 -21.57 2.86
C ASP A 192 -8.07 -21.94 3.62
N GLY A 193 -7.41 -20.96 4.22
CA GLY A 193 -6.19 -21.17 5.00
C GLY A 193 -4.90 -21.34 4.19
N LYS A 194 -4.94 -21.10 2.88
CA LYS A 194 -3.82 -21.30 1.95
C LYS A 194 -3.56 -20.09 1.07
N LEU A 195 -2.31 -19.92 0.68
CA LEU A 195 -1.93 -18.99 -0.38
C LEU A 195 -2.46 -19.52 -1.72
N LEU A 196 -3.55 -18.92 -2.21
CA LEU A 196 -4.13 -19.30 -3.49
C LEU A 196 -3.29 -18.80 -4.66
N SER A 197 -2.82 -17.54 -4.61
CA SER A 197 -2.07 -16.96 -5.72
C SER A 197 -1.29 -15.72 -5.31
N THR A 198 -0.17 -15.48 -6.00
CA THR A 198 0.62 -14.26 -5.92
C THR A 198 0.48 -13.49 -7.22
N LEU A 199 0.12 -12.19 -7.12
CA LEU A 199 -0.06 -11.30 -8.26
C LEU A 199 0.93 -10.14 -8.21
N LEU A 200 1.28 -9.61 -9.38
CA LEU A 200 1.92 -8.30 -9.46
C LEU A 200 0.93 -7.20 -9.07
N CYS A 201 1.40 -6.30 -8.23
CA CYS A 201 0.68 -5.05 -7.98
C CYS A 201 1.64 -3.85 -8.03
N SER A 202 1.06 -2.67 -8.01
CA SER A 202 1.81 -1.41 -7.87
C SER A 202 1.08 -0.52 -6.90
N THR A 203 1.82 -0.01 -5.92
CA THR A 203 1.31 0.92 -4.90
C THR A 203 1.68 2.36 -5.22
N GLY A 204 1.21 3.29 -4.41
CA GLY A 204 1.50 4.71 -4.54
C GLY A 204 2.90 5.08 -4.10
N ILE A 205 3.35 6.21 -4.62
CA ILE A 205 4.62 6.84 -4.26
C ILE A 205 4.42 8.36 -4.21
N THR A 206 5.12 8.99 -3.27
CA THR A 206 5.21 10.44 -3.24
C THR A 206 5.80 10.97 -4.56
N MET A 207 5.06 11.83 -5.26
CA MET A 207 5.45 12.36 -6.56
C MET A 207 5.47 13.88 -6.56
N TRP A 208 6.31 14.44 -7.43
CA TRP A 208 6.35 15.86 -7.74
C TRP A 208 5.24 16.22 -8.75
N ASN A 209 4.37 17.16 -8.41
CA ASN A 209 3.25 17.60 -9.27
C ASN A 209 3.56 18.86 -10.09
N GLY A 210 4.82 19.22 -10.27
CA GLY A 210 5.25 20.47 -10.93
C GLY A 210 5.41 21.66 -9.97
N LYS A 211 4.90 21.57 -8.74
CA LYS A 211 4.96 22.63 -7.72
C LYS A 211 5.51 22.14 -6.39
N LYS A 212 5.08 20.96 -5.95
CA LYS A 212 5.48 20.35 -4.67
C LYS A 212 5.37 18.84 -4.73
N TYR A 213 6.02 18.16 -3.81
CA TYR A 213 5.80 16.74 -3.56
C TYR A 213 4.45 16.50 -2.87
N GLN A 214 3.85 15.34 -3.16
CA GLN A 214 2.52 14.96 -2.67
C GLN A 214 2.62 13.70 -1.81
N PRO A 215 2.90 13.82 -0.49
CA PRO A 215 3.06 12.68 0.40
C PRO A 215 1.77 11.85 0.57
N TYR A 216 0.61 12.45 0.31
CA TYR A 216 -0.68 11.78 0.34
C TYR A 216 -0.88 10.76 -0.81
N ASN A 217 0.00 10.75 -1.81
CA ASN A 217 0.00 9.74 -2.87
C ASN A 217 0.62 8.39 -2.44
N GLU A 218 1.25 8.33 -1.27
CA GLU A 218 1.72 7.08 -0.70
C GLU A 218 0.53 6.18 -0.32
N THR A 219 0.53 4.91 -0.74
CA THR A 219 -0.52 3.97 -0.33
C THR A 219 -0.49 3.76 1.18
N ARG A 220 -1.64 3.94 1.84
CA ARG A 220 -1.76 3.76 3.30
C ARG A 220 -1.50 2.33 3.69
N SER A 221 -0.65 2.14 4.69
CA SER A 221 -0.44 0.86 5.33
C SER A 221 -1.48 0.60 6.42
N GLY A 222 -1.58 -0.62 6.89
CA GLY A 222 -2.53 -1.03 7.91
C GLY A 222 -3.52 -2.07 7.42
N GLU A 223 -4.61 -2.24 8.16
CA GLU A 223 -5.68 -3.16 7.80
C GLU A 223 -6.96 -2.42 7.41
N PHE A 224 -7.63 -2.94 6.41
CA PHE A 224 -8.83 -2.32 5.84
C PHE A 224 -9.85 -3.38 5.45
N LEU A 225 -11.10 -2.92 5.25
CA LEU A 225 -12.16 -3.71 4.63
C LEU A 225 -12.41 -3.21 3.21
N LEU A 226 -12.52 -4.13 2.24
CA LEU A 226 -13.01 -3.80 0.91
C LEU A 226 -14.49 -3.41 0.99
N MET A 227 -14.82 -2.20 0.55
CA MET A 227 -16.14 -1.59 0.75
C MET A 227 -17.02 -1.66 -0.49
N SER A 228 -16.92 -0.70 -1.36
CA SER A 228 -17.83 -0.53 -2.49
C SER A 228 -17.15 -0.80 -3.81
N LYS A 229 -17.88 -1.46 -4.72
CA LYS A 229 -17.53 -1.48 -6.14
C LYS A 229 -17.81 -0.11 -6.74
N VAL A 230 -16.77 0.52 -7.27
CA VAL A 230 -16.87 1.78 -8.02
C VAL A 230 -17.08 1.51 -9.51
N GLY A 231 -16.54 0.39 -10.00
CA GLY A 231 -16.62 0.00 -11.41
C GLY A 231 -15.45 0.58 -12.20
N VAL A 232 -15.68 1.63 -12.96
CA VAL A 232 -14.64 2.33 -13.72
C VAL A 232 -14.33 3.66 -13.03
N LEU A 233 -13.12 3.78 -12.53
CA LEU A 233 -12.57 5.05 -12.06
C LEU A 233 -11.93 5.77 -13.24
N LYS A 234 -12.28 7.03 -13.46
CA LYS A 234 -11.61 7.90 -14.44
C LYS A 234 -10.60 8.77 -13.70
N SER A 235 -9.38 8.78 -14.20
CA SER A 235 -8.30 9.63 -13.75
C SER A 235 -7.71 10.28 -15.01
N ASP A 236 -8.07 11.52 -15.29
CA ASP A 236 -7.76 12.24 -16.53
C ASP A 236 -8.09 11.42 -17.79
N ARG A 237 -7.05 11.05 -18.53
CA ARG A 237 -7.15 10.23 -19.76
C ARG A 237 -7.14 8.74 -19.48
N MET A 238 -6.83 8.32 -18.24
CA MET A 238 -6.74 6.92 -17.86
C MET A 238 -8.07 6.40 -17.31
N LEU A 239 -8.34 5.15 -17.62
CA LEU A 239 -9.45 4.38 -17.10
C LEU A 239 -8.92 3.24 -16.23
N CYS A 240 -9.43 3.14 -15.02
CA CYS A 240 -9.11 2.09 -14.05
C CYS A 240 -10.34 1.21 -13.89
N ASP A 241 -10.32 0.04 -14.53
CA ASP A 241 -11.45 -0.88 -14.46
C ASP A 241 -11.48 -1.64 -13.15
N MET A 242 -12.67 -2.12 -12.79
CA MET A 242 -12.87 -3.01 -11.64
C MET A 242 -12.44 -2.39 -10.31
N ALA A 243 -12.60 -1.08 -10.17
CA ALA A 243 -12.21 -0.38 -8.96
C ALA A 243 -13.10 -0.75 -7.76
N ILE A 244 -12.46 -1.05 -6.63
CA ILE A 244 -13.06 -1.36 -5.33
C ILE A 244 -12.40 -0.47 -4.29
N ARG A 245 -13.19 0.26 -3.54
CA ARG A 245 -12.70 1.16 -2.49
C ARG A 245 -12.30 0.40 -1.23
N PHE A 246 -11.18 0.75 -0.62
CA PHE A 246 -10.77 0.23 0.69
C PHE A 246 -10.48 1.35 1.71
N ASN A 247 -10.05 2.52 1.25
CA ASN A 247 -9.72 3.63 2.15
C ASN A 247 -10.02 4.96 1.47
N SER A 248 -10.86 5.78 2.04
CA SER A 248 -11.13 7.15 1.55
C SER A 248 -11.09 7.30 0.02
N GLY A 249 -10.05 7.92 -0.54
CA GLY A 249 -9.79 8.04 -1.98
C GLY A 249 -9.14 6.81 -2.62
N ASP A 250 -8.55 5.92 -1.83
CA ASP A 250 -7.74 4.81 -2.33
C ASP A 250 -8.58 3.59 -2.73
N MET A 251 -8.23 2.99 -3.85
CA MET A 251 -8.92 1.84 -4.43
C MET A 251 -7.92 0.77 -4.87
N ILE A 252 -8.40 -0.47 -4.90
CA ILE A 252 -7.73 -1.53 -5.64
C ILE A 252 -8.45 -1.69 -6.98
N HIS A 253 -7.70 -1.75 -8.08
CA HIS A 253 -8.26 -1.82 -9.44
C HIS A 253 -7.31 -2.50 -10.42
N GLU A 254 -7.80 -2.89 -11.60
CA GLU A 254 -6.96 -3.39 -12.69
C GLU A 254 -5.95 -2.31 -13.12
N VAL A 255 -4.79 -2.74 -13.64
CA VAL A 255 -3.82 -1.83 -14.23
C VAL A 255 -4.52 -0.85 -15.18
N PRO A 256 -4.24 0.48 -15.09
CA PRO A 256 -4.94 1.48 -15.89
C PRO A 256 -4.65 1.35 -17.39
N HIS A 257 -5.56 1.86 -18.21
CA HIS A 257 -5.40 1.93 -19.65
C HIS A 257 -5.93 3.25 -20.21
N VAL A 258 -5.48 3.61 -21.40
CA VAL A 258 -6.10 4.64 -22.23
C VAL A 258 -6.83 3.99 -23.40
N LEU A 259 -7.75 4.70 -24.04
CA LEU A 259 -8.42 4.21 -25.24
C LEU A 259 -7.66 4.69 -26.48
N ASN A 260 -7.41 3.77 -27.41
CA ASN A 260 -7.00 4.10 -28.77
C ASN A 260 -8.15 4.77 -29.54
N ALA A 261 -7.86 5.32 -30.72
CA ALA A 261 -8.86 5.96 -31.57
C ALA A 261 -9.99 5.01 -32.01
N ASP A 262 -9.73 3.72 -32.08
CA ASP A 262 -10.70 2.65 -32.38
C ASP A 262 -11.50 2.15 -31.17
N GLY A 263 -11.28 2.74 -30.00
CA GLY A 263 -11.92 2.35 -28.74
C GLY A 263 -11.28 1.14 -28.05
N SER A 264 -10.23 0.54 -28.61
CA SER A 264 -9.50 -0.55 -27.95
C SER A 264 -8.66 -0.06 -26.79
N LYS A 265 -8.46 -0.91 -25.76
CA LYS A 265 -7.66 -0.59 -24.58
C LYS A 265 -6.16 -0.65 -24.88
N ASN A 266 -5.44 0.37 -24.42
CA ASN A 266 -4.00 0.49 -24.56
C ASN A 266 -3.33 0.55 -23.20
N TYR A 267 -2.50 -0.43 -22.89
CA TYR A 267 -1.77 -0.60 -21.63
C TYR A 267 -0.27 -0.31 -21.73
N LYS A 268 0.22 0.15 -22.90
CA LYS A 268 1.67 0.28 -23.18
C LYS A 268 2.43 1.14 -22.18
N SER A 269 1.80 2.19 -21.65
CA SER A 269 2.44 3.12 -20.71
C SER A 269 2.32 2.69 -19.24
N THR A 270 1.42 1.77 -18.92
CA THR A 270 1.06 1.45 -17.53
C THR A 270 1.46 0.05 -17.10
N GLU A 271 1.28 -0.94 -17.97
CA GLU A 271 1.57 -2.34 -17.67
C GLU A 271 3.05 -2.63 -17.39
N PRO A 272 4.03 -2.02 -18.10
CA PRO A 272 5.45 -2.21 -17.78
C PRO A 272 5.87 -1.67 -16.40
N LYS A 273 5.03 -0.83 -15.80
CA LYS A 273 5.27 -0.27 -14.45
C LYS A 273 4.73 -1.15 -13.32
N LEU A 274 4.00 -2.24 -13.64
CA LEU A 274 3.56 -3.19 -12.62
C LEU A 274 4.75 -3.84 -11.91
N GLY A 275 4.64 -3.96 -10.59
CA GLY A 275 5.72 -4.45 -9.75
C GLY A 275 6.62 -3.35 -9.19
N THR A 276 6.32 -2.07 -9.48
CA THR A 276 7.01 -0.90 -8.91
C THR A 276 6.01 0.06 -8.27
N LYS A 277 6.49 0.94 -7.38
CA LYS A 277 5.67 2.03 -6.82
C LYS A 277 5.47 3.10 -7.89
N CYS A 278 4.24 3.36 -8.31
CA CYS A 278 3.99 4.29 -9.43
C CYS A 278 2.57 4.86 -9.47
N SER A 279 1.77 4.72 -8.42
CA SER A 279 0.40 5.22 -8.37
C SER A 279 0.25 6.44 -7.46
N HIS A 280 -0.95 7.03 -7.43
CA HIS A 280 -1.32 8.14 -6.55
C HIS A 280 -2.08 7.66 -5.30
N GLY A 281 -1.74 6.48 -4.77
CA GLY A 281 -2.36 5.88 -3.59
C GLY A 281 -3.14 4.60 -3.89
N CYS A 282 -3.78 4.50 -5.04
CA CYS A 282 -4.48 3.29 -5.45
C CYS A 282 -3.53 2.11 -5.67
N ILE A 283 -4.05 0.89 -5.52
CA ILE A 283 -3.32 -0.35 -5.77
C ILE A 283 -3.71 -0.86 -7.15
N ARG A 284 -2.76 -0.84 -8.09
CA ARG A 284 -2.91 -1.39 -9.44
C ARG A 284 -2.61 -2.88 -9.41
N VAL A 285 -3.46 -3.72 -9.99
CA VAL A 285 -3.30 -5.18 -9.99
C VAL A 285 -3.26 -5.70 -11.43
N GLN A 286 -2.46 -6.74 -11.66
CA GLN A 286 -2.33 -7.37 -12.98
C GLN A 286 -3.66 -7.82 -13.56
N ARG A 287 -3.80 -7.67 -14.88
CA ARG A 287 -4.98 -8.12 -15.67
C ARG A 287 -4.85 -9.57 -16.15
N PHE A 288 -3.65 -10.07 -16.32
CA PHE A 288 -3.41 -11.44 -16.75
C PHE A 288 -3.68 -12.42 -15.59
N LYS A 289 -4.31 -13.53 -15.94
CA LYS A 289 -4.56 -14.60 -14.97
C LYS A 289 -3.28 -15.35 -14.64
N THR A 290 -3.03 -15.56 -13.36
CA THR A 290 -2.00 -16.47 -12.88
C THR A 290 -2.31 -17.93 -13.28
N PRO A 291 -1.40 -18.87 -13.10
CA PRO A 291 -1.67 -20.30 -13.32
C PRO A 291 -2.89 -20.81 -12.56
N GLU A 292 -3.15 -20.26 -11.38
CA GLU A 292 -4.31 -20.58 -10.54
C GLU A 292 -5.60 -19.93 -11.04
N GLY A 293 -5.55 -19.14 -12.11
CA GLY A 293 -6.71 -18.47 -12.71
C GLY A 293 -7.09 -17.14 -12.07
N VAL A 294 -6.26 -16.58 -11.20
CA VAL A 294 -6.52 -15.37 -10.43
C VAL A 294 -5.99 -14.12 -11.13
N ASN A 295 -6.75 -13.04 -11.09
CA ASN A 295 -6.37 -11.68 -11.51
C ASN A 295 -7.32 -10.67 -10.86
N MET A 296 -7.23 -9.38 -11.20
CA MET A 296 -8.16 -8.37 -10.67
C MET A 296 -9.64 -8.71 -10.95
N GLY A 297 -9.93 -9.29 -12.11
CA GLY A 297 -11.29 -9.72 -12.48
C GLY A 297 -11.84 -10.82 -11.57
N TRP A 298 -10.99 -11.73 -11.11
CA TRP A 298 -11.34 -12.75 -10.12
C TRP A 298 -11.74 -12.12 -8.78
N ILE A 299 -10.93 -11.17 -8.30
CA ILE A 299 -11.19 -10.43 -7.05
C ILE A 299 -12.51 -9.66 -7.19
N TYR A 300 -12.63 -8.85 -8.24
CA TYR A 300 -13.80 -8.01 -8.46
C TYR A 300 -15.09 -8.83 -8.57
N GLY A 301 -15.05 -9.98 -9.22
CA GLY A 301 -16.20 -10.87 -9.38
C GLY A 301 -16.79 -11.38 -8.06
N ARG A 302 -15.93 -11.53 -7.02
CA ARG A 302 -16.31 -12.06 -5.70
C ARG A 302 -16.73 -10.98 -4.70
N ILE A 303 -16.34 -9.72 -4.91
CA ILE A 303 -16.75 -8.63 -4.03
C ILE A 303 -18.22 -8.31 -4.25
N LYS A 304 -18.99 -8.32 -3.17
CA LYS A 304 -20.35 -7.75 -3.09
C LYS A 304 -20.28 -6.40 -2.37
N SER A 305 -21.31 -5.59 -2.48
CA SER A 305 -21.40 -4.36 -1.68
C SER A 305 -21.26 -4.69 -0.19
N LYS A 306 -20.36 -3.97 0.52
CA LYS A 306 -20.03 -4.22 1.92
C LYS A 306 -19.56 -5.66 2.18
N SER A 307 -18.70 -6.17 1.30
CA SER A 307 -18.25 -7.57 1.34
C SER A 307 -17.45 -7.91 2.57
N LYS A 308 -16.86 -6.90 3.25
CA LYS A 308 -16.01 -7.04 4.43
C LYS A 308 -14.80 -7.97 4.23
N VAL A 309 -14.35 -8.16 3.00
CA VAL A 309 -13.09 -8.84 2.73
C VAL A 309 -11.97 -8.00 3.31
N LYS A 310 -11.14 -8.60 4.15
CA LYS A 310 -10.01 -7.91 4.78
C LYS A 310 -8.83 -7.82 3.82
N ILE A 311 -8.26 -6.64 3.75
CA ILE A 311 -7.01 -6.35 3.07
C ILE A 311 -6.03 -5.79 4.09
N VAL A 312 -4.83 -6.35 4.16
CA VAL A 312 -3.73 -5.89 5.01
C VAL A 312 -2.61 -5.39 4.11
N ILE A 313 -2.12 -4.17 4.36
CA ILE A 313 -1.09 -3.52 3.56
C ILE A 313 0.14 -3.35 4.42
N TRP A 314 1.20 -4.06 4.08
CA TRP A 314 2.47 -4.02 4.78
C TRP A 314 3.33 -2.85 4.33
N GLU A 315 3.88 -2.13 5.31
CA GLU A 315 4.78 -0.99 5.12
C GLU A 315 6.17 -1.44 4.63
N ASP A 316 6.83 -0.58 3.89
CA ASP A 316 8.17 -0.74 3.31
C ASP A 316 9.20 0.22 3.96
N TRP A 317 9.31 0.20 5.29
CA TRP A 317 10.20 1.10 6.03
C TRP A 317 11.69 0.78 5.85
N GLN A 318 12.52 1.74 6.21
CA GLN A 318 13.98 1.59 6.25
C GLN A 318 14.41 0.36 7.06
N GLY A 319 15.38 -0.39 6.54
CA GLY A 319 15.94 -1.59 7.17
C GLY A 319 15.13 -2.87 6.94
N ARG A 320 13.94 -2.79 6.31
CA ARG A 320 13.23 -3.96 5.86
C ARG A 320 13.94 -4.58 4.65
N GLN A 321 14.00 -5.91 4.58
CA GLN A 321 14.70 -6.63 3.52
C GLN A 321 13.78 -7.61 2.79
N LEU A 322 14.02 -7.77 1.49
CA LEU A 322 13.46 -8.87 0.70
C LEU A 322 14.14 -10.17 1.09
N PRO A 323 13.38 -11.25 1.28
CA PRO A 323 13.96 -12.58 1.46
C PRO A 323 14.67 -13.02 0.17
N VAL A 324 15.80 -13.68 0.33
CA VAL A 324 16.51 -14.33 -0.78
C VAL A 324 15.95 -15.75 -0.95
N PRO A 325 15.45 -16.11 -2.13
CA PRO A 325 14.96 -17.46 -2.41
C PRO A 325 16.06 -18.52 -2.23
N ASP A 326 15.64 -19.75 -1.94
CA ASP A 326 16.55 -20.88 -1.90
C ASP A 326 17.29 -21.01 -3.26
N PRO A 327 18.64 -21.12 -3.28
CA PRO A 327 19.43 -21.29 -4.49
C PRO A 327 18.97 -22.45 -5.41
N ASP A 328 18.38 -23.49 -4.84
CA ASP A 328 17.87 -24.65 -5.55
C ASP A 328 16.42 -24.49 -6.01
N THR A 329 15.77 -23.34 -5.75
CA THR A 329 14.43 -23.05 -6.28
C THR A 329 14.39 -23.25 -7.79
N VAL A 330 13.44 -24.07 -8.25
CA VAL A 330 13.34 -24.41 -9.68
C VAL A 330 12.56 -23.31 -10.42
N LEU A 331 13.21 -22.70 -11.39
CA LEU A 331 12.63 -21.81 -12.38
C LEU A 331 12.59 -22.48 -13.73
N TYR A 332 11.88 -21.87 -14.69
CA TYR A 332 11.65 -22.46 -16.01
C TYR A 332 11.85 -21.42 -17.10
N TYR A 333 12.29 -21.88 -18.31
CA TYR A 333 12.50 -21.06 -19.48
C TYR A 333 12.21 -21.80 -20.77
N ASN A 334 12.11 -21.10 -21.88
CA ASN A 334 11.98 -21.71 -23.19
C ASN A 334 13.37 -21.99 -23.80
N GLU A 335 13.85 -23.24 -23.75
CA GLU A 335 15.15 -23.62 -24.26
C GLU A 335 15.31 -23.48 -25.80
N ASN A 336 14.18 -23.40 -26.52
CA ASN A 336 14.21 -23.21 -27.97
C ASN A 336 14.48 -21.75 -28.40
N GLY A 337 14.87 -20.88 -27.46
CA GLY A 337 15.26 -19.49 -27.69
C GLY A 337 14.13 -18.58 -28.17
N LYS A 338 12.88 -19.03 -28.07
CA LYS A 338 11.69 -18.24 -28.38
C LYS A 338 11.02 -17.79 -27.09
N GLY A 339 11.05 -16.51 -26.81
CA GLY A 339 10.46 -15.93 -25.62
C GLY A 339 11.51 -15.29 -24.71
N ASN A 340 11.12 -14.19 -24.07
CA ASN A 340 12.02 -13.35 -23.29
C ASN A 340 11.79 -13.52 -21.77
N TYR A 341 11.03 -14.55 -21.35
CA TYR A 341 10.63 -14.69 -19.96
C TYR A 341 11.18 -15.94 -19.30
N TYR A 342 11.50 -15.82 -18.01
CA TYR A 342 11.59 -16.96 -17.11
C TYR A 342 10.31 -17.06 -16.27
N HIS A 343 10.02 -18.26 -15.77
CA HIS A 343 8.75 -18.63 -15.16
C HIS A 343 8.93 -19.37 -13.84
N ARG A 344 7.94 -19.29 -12.94
CA ARG A 344 7.90 -20.13 -11.71
C ARG A 344 7.27 -21.50 -11.92
N THR A 345 6.77 -21.83 -13.11
CA THR A 345 6.06 -23.09 -13.40
C THR A 345 6.40 -23.58 -14.80
N ALA A 346 6.45 -24.91 -14.96
CA ALA A 346 6.71 -25.57 -16.22
C ALA A 346 5.65 -25.31 -17.30
N ARG A 347 4.46 -24.86 -16.92
CA ARG A 347 3.38 -24.46 -17.82
C ARG A 347 2.79 -23.13 -17.36
N CYS A 348 2.70 -22.18 -18.27
CA CYS A 348 2.20 -20.85 -17.95
C CYS A 348 1.16 -20.39 -18.97
N ASN A 349 0.19 -19.63 -18.53
CA ASN A 349 -0.88 -19.08 -19.35
C ASN A 349 -0.39 -18.11 -20.45
N CYS A 350 0.83 -17.59 -20.34
CA CYS A 350 1.44 -16.78 -21.41
C CYS A 350 1.72 -17.56 -22.69
N ALA A 351 1.96 -18.88 -22.58
CA ALA A 351 2.19 -19.79 -23.70
C ALA A 351 1.64 -21.20 -23.37
N PRO A 352 0.31 -21.40 -23.42
CA PRO A 352 -0.34 -22.61 -22.91
C PRO A 352 0.07 -23.91 -23.58
N SER A 353 0.57 -23.84 -24.82
CA SER A 353 1.05 -24.98 -25.60
C SER A 353 2.52 -25.32 -25.40
N VAL A 354 3.25 -24.53 -24.61
CA VAL A 354 4.68 -24.71 -24.36
C VAL A 354 4.88 -25.35 -22.99
N THR A 355 5.76 -26.35 -22.92
CA THR A 355 6.34 -26.85 -21.68
C THR A 355 7.74 -26.29 -21.56
N PHE A 356 7.99 -25.55 -20.49
CA PHE A 356 9.27 -24.89 -20.25
C PHE A 356 10.26 -25.81 -19.56
N SER A 357 11.54 -25.64 -19.84
CA SER A 357 12.65 -26.44 -19.29
C SER A 357 13.13 -25.86 -17.95
N PRO A 358 13.48 -26.69 -16.97
CA PRO A 358 13.86 -26.23 -15.64
C PRO A 358 15.30 -25.73 -15.58
N PHE A 359 15.56 -24.81 -14.64
CA PHE A 359 16.90 -24.39 -14.20
C PHE A 359 16.84 -23.90 -12.75
N SER A 360 17.99 -23.85 -12.06
CA SER A 360 18.06 -23.41 -10.66
C SER A 360 18.10 -21.90 -10.55
N TYR A 361 17.46 -21.34 -9.55
CA TYR A 361 17.42 -19.92 -9.21
C TYR A 361 18.84 -19.31 -9.13
N SER A 362 19.79 -20.02 -8.51
CA SER A 362 21.19 -19.59 -8.40
C SER A 362 21.84 -19.20 -9.72
N ARG A 363 21.34 -19.69 -10.86
CA ARG A 363 21.85 -19.42 -12.19
C ARG A 363 21.18 -18.23 -12.90
N LEU A 364 20.19 -17.60 -12.25
CA LEU A 364 19.33 -16.61 -12.92
C LEU A 364 20.10 -15.39 -13.44
N ASP A 365 21.19 -15.00 -12.79
CA ASP A 365 22.04 -13.89 -13.24
C ASP A 365 23.19 -14.32 -14.19
N GLU A 366 23.26 -15.63 -14.53
CA GLU A 366 24.22 -16.16 -15.50
C GLU A 366 23.63 -16.24 -16.89
N GLN A 367 24.49 -16.28 -17.92
CA GLN A 367 24.08 -16.59 -19.29
C GLN A 367 23.61 -18.03 -19.40
N PRO A 368 22.56 -18.33 -20.16
CA PRO A 368 21.73 -17.42 -20.98
C PRO A 368 20.56 -16.75 -20.22
N PHE A 369 20.35 -17.04 -18.93
CA PHE A 369 19.17 -16.65 -18.15
C PHE A 369 19.16 -15.16 -17.77
N SER A 370 20.35 -14.53 -17.72
CA SER A 370 20.50 -13.11 -17.37
C SER A 370 19.79 -12.15 -18.35
N SER A 371 19.49 -12.61 -19.58
CA SER A 371 18.75 -11.84 -20.59
C SER A 371 17.22 -11.99 -20.51
N LEU A 372 16.73 -12.90 -19.67
CA LEU A 372 15.30 -13.16 -19.55
C LEU A 372 14.63 -12.19 -18.56
N GLU A 373 13.41 -11.76 -18.87
CA GLU A 373 12.57 -10.96 -18.00
C GLU A 373 11.64 -11.84 -17.13
N PRO A 374 11.20 -11.39 -15.97
CA PRO A 374 10.22 -12.13 -15.19
C PRO A 374 8.86 -12.18 -15.89
N CYS A 375 8.26 -13.35 -15.95
CA CYS A 375 6.97 -13.52 -16.61
C CYS A 375 5.84 -12.82 -15.83
N PRO A 376 5.12 -11.85 -16.41
CA PRO A 376 4.06 -11.12 -15.70
C PRO A 376 2.79 -11.96 -15.44
N TRP A 377 2.66 -13.15 -16.03
CA TRP A 377 1.53 -14.06 -15.76
C TRP A 377 1.75 -14.90 -14.51
N CYS A 378 2.92 -15.51 -14.38
CA CYS A 378 3.17 -16.43 -13.28
C CYS A 378 4.01 -15.83 -12.13
N VAL A 379 4.49 -14.61 -12.30
CA VAL A 379 5.16 -13.82 -11.25
C VAL A 379 6.25 -14.64 -10.54
N PRO A 380 7.33 -14.99 -11.24
CA PRO A 380 8.44 -15.75 -10.65
C PRO A 380 9.21 -14.91 -9.63
N GLU A 381 10.14 -15.56 -8.93
CA GLU A 381 11.06 -14.91 -8.00
C GLU A 381 11.85 -13.80 -8.68
N ARG A 382 12.20 -12.75 -7.92
CA ARG A 382 13.09 -11.67 -8.38
C ARG A 382 14.51 -12.19 -8.55
N ARG A 383 15.30 -11.52 -9.39
CA ARG A 383 16.73 -11.84 -9.56
C ARG A 383 17.50 -11.62 -8.27
N PRO A 384 18.56 -12.41 -7.99
CA PRO A 384 19.44 -12.17 -6.85
C PRO A 384 20.01 -10.76 -6.85
N SER A 385 20.51 -10.28 -8.00
CA SER A 385 21.05 -8.92 -8.16
C SER A 385 20.02 -7.82 -7.90
N GLU A 386 18.77 -8.01 -8.32
CA GLU A 386 17.68 -7.07 -8.03
C GLU A 386 17.32 -7.04 -6.54
N ILE A 387 17.30 -8.21 -5.88
CA ILE A 387 17.06 -8.29 -4.44
C ILE A 387 18.16 -7.58 -3.66
N GLU A 388 19.42 -7.80 -4.03
CA GLU A 388 20.56 -7.15 -3.38
C GLU A 388 20.48 -5.63 -3.53
N GLU A 389 20.20 -5.11 -4.72
CA GLU A 389 20.03 -3.68 -4.98
C GLU A 389 18.89 -3.08 -4.14
N ILE A 390 17.73 -3.73 -4.08
CA ILE A 390 16.59 -3.28 -3.27
C ILE A 390 16.95 -3.30 -1.79
N ASN A 391 17.55 -4.38 -1.30
CA ASN A 391 17.92 -4.51 0.11
C ASN A 391 18.96 -3.46 0.52
N GLN A 392 19.93 -3.16 -0.34
CA GLN A 392 20.88 -2.09 -0.09
C GLN A 392 20.19 -0.73 -0.04
N LEU A 393 19.29 -0.44 -0.98
CA LEU A 393 18.53 0.81 -1.02
C LEU A 393 17.73 1.02 0.28
N TYR A 394 17.02 -0.01 0.75
CA TYR A 394 16.23 0.09 2.00
C TYR A 394 17.08 0.08 3.27
N ALA A 395 18.29 -0.48 3.24
CA ALA A 395 19.25 -0.36 4.33
C ALA A 395 19.78 1.09 4.47
N GLU A 396 19.93 1.82 3.36
CA GLU A 396 20.44 3.20 3.31
C GLU A 396 19.37 4.28 3.51
N GLY A 397 18.10 3.93 3.63
CA GLY A 397 17.01 4.89 3.81
C GLY A 397 15.79 4.65 2.94
N GLY A 398 15.87 3.69 2.02
CA GLY A 398 14.82 3.40 1.05
C GLY A 398 14.81 4.38 -0.13
N ASP A 399 13.90 4.13 -1.06
CA ASP A 399 13.81 4.88 -2.31
C ASP A 399 13.27 6.31 -2.11
N HIS A 400 12.43 6.52 -1.09
CA HIS A 400 11.78 7.80 -0.83
C HIS A 400 11.61 8.11 0.67
N ASN A 401 12.15 7.28 1.58
CA ASN A 401 11.99 7.46 3.02
C ASN A 401 12.61 8.77 3.54
N GLU A 402 13.76 9.18 3.00
CA GLU A 402 14.37 10.48 3.32
C GLU A 402 13.45 11.64 2.92
N LEU A 403 12.92 11.58 1.69
CA LEU A 403 11.98 12.58 1.20
C LEU A 403 10.69 12.64 2.03
N LEU A 404 10.13 11.49 2.39
CA LEU A 404 8.95 11.44 3.27
C LEU A 404 9.24 12.05 4.64
N THR A 405 10.43 11.84 5.19
CA THR A 405 10.84 12.43 6.47
C THR A 405 10.87 13.96 6.39
N GLU A 406 11.42 14.52 5.30
CA GLU A 406 11.40 15.96 5.07
C GLU A 406 9.97 16.52 4.94
N LEU A 407 9.11 15.83 4.18
CA LEU A 407 7.73 16.26 3.97
C LEU A 407 6.87 16.15 5.25
N ARG A 408 7.25 15.31 6.19
CA ARG A 408 6.63 15.18 7.51
C ARG A 408 7.05 16.30 8.47
N ALA A 409 8.05 17.09 8.14
CA ALA A 409 8.45 18.25 8.96
C ALA A 409 7.26 19.21 9.23
N GLU A 410 6.40 19.42 8.25
CA GLU A 410 5.19 20.24 8.43
C GLU A 410 4.22 19.65 9.49
N TYR A 411 4.15 18.33 9.63
CA TYR A 411 3.37 17.69 10.69
C TYR A 411 4.03 17.88 12.06
N TYR A 412 5.35 17.76 12.13
CA TYR A 412 6.07 17.96 13.38
C TYR A 412 5.98 19.42 13.85
N GLU A 413 6.13 20.38 12.95
CA GLU A 413 5.90 21.79 13.25
C GLU A 413 4.46 22.05 13.74
N TYR A 414 3.47 21.42 13.12
CA TYR A 414 2.08 21.50 13.57
C TYR A 414 1.92 20.98 14.99
N LEU A 415 2.64 19.92 15.38
CA LEU A 415 2.57 19.37 16.74
C LEU A 415 3.18 20.28 17.80
N GLU A 416 4.16 21.13 17.43
CA GLU A 416 4.83 22.05 18.34
C GLU A 416 4.04 23.36 18.58
N GLN A 417 3.13 23.72 17.68
CA GLN A 417 2.26 24.89 17.78
C GLN A 417 1.12 24.66 18.79
#